data_eb4a5e056a10a77088fa7ad83f34c648
#
_entry.id   eb4a5e056a10a77088fa7ad83f34c648
#
_cell.length_a   1.000
_cell.length_b   1.000
_cell.length_c   1.000
_cell.angle_alpha   90.00
_cell.angle_beta   90.00
_cell.angle_gamma   90.00
#
_symmetry.space_group_name_H-M   'P 1'
#
loop_
_entity.id
_entity.type
_entity.pdbx_description
1 polymer ?
#
loop_
_entity_poly.entity_id
_entity_poly.type
_entity_poly.pdbx_seq_one_letter_code
_entity_poly.pdbx_strand_id
1 'polypeptide(L)'
;MRIRLRLWTARLGFEVRRNGGRLRVELGRGIHFESPPRIRALLKPMLGDRTPTTTVRIGDGADLGRDVTLEIWAQGENVLELGPSVTMNAVRIELRGGSVIVGEKSNIRDFTVLKSDGMLRIGSRVLVSFSCVLHCTEEIEIGDFCGLGEFVSVTDSDHAVDGSDVPYAQQPLVVEPVLLGRNVLVSRGSAVLRGATLAQNITVAANSVVTGSEHEPGWLIGGTPAKPIKQLAARPQAVDADALAS
;
A
#
# COMPACT_ATOMS: atom_id res chain seq x y z
N MET A 1 14.15 24.26 0.56
CA MET A 1 13.48 23.04 1.08
C MET A 1 12.43 23.33 2.14
N ARG A 2 12.76 23.93 3.29
CA ARG A 2 11.78 24.25 4.38
C ARG A 2 10.56 25.08 3.94
N ILE A 3 10.72 26.00 2.98
CA ILE A 3 9.63 26.84 2.45
C ILE A 3 8.64 25.98 1.64
N ARG A 4 9.12 25.07 0.77
CA ARG A 4 8.26 24.20 -0.03
C ARG A 4 7.41 23.28 0.84
N LEU A 5 8.00 22.71 1.89
CA LEU A 5 7.30 21.85 2.84
C LEU A 5 6.20 22.62 3.59
N ARG A 6 6.47 23.86 4.06
CA ARG A 6 5.46 24.72 4.69
C ARG A 6 4.32 25.07 3.75
N LEU A 7 4.61 25.42 2.50
CA LEU A 7 3.59 25.72 1.49
C LEU A 7 2.73 24.49 1.17
N TRP A 8 3.34 23.32 1.05
CA TRP A 8 2.62 22.07 0.84
C TRP A 8 1.69 21.77 2.03
N THR A 9 2.19 21.87 3.26
CA THR A 9 1.39 21.65 4.48
C THR A 9 0.23 22.63 4.58
N ALA A 10 0.46 23.91 4.25
CA ALA A 10 -0.59 24.93 4.24
C ALA A 10 -1.67 24.60 3.20
N ARG A 11 -1.27 24.17 1.99
CA ARG A 11 -2.19 23.74 0.93
C ARG A 11 -2.99 22.52 1.35
N LEU A 12 -2.36 21.50 1.93
CA LEU A 12 -3.03 20.33 2.46
C LEU A 12 -4.07 20.72 3.52
N GLY A 13 -3.68 21.61 4.45
CA GLY A 13 -4.60 22.14 5.46
C GLY A 13 -5.76 22.93 4.89
N PHE A 14 -5.53 23.69 3.84
CA PHE A 14 -6.59 24.42 3.14
C PHE A 14 -7.58 23.45 2.48
N GLU A 15 -7.08 22.48 1.70
CA GLU A 15 -7.92 21.50 1.00
C GLU A 15 -8.75 20.65 1.98
N VAL A 16 -8.17 20.17 3.07
CA VAL A 16 -8.89 19.39 4.08
C VAL A 16 -9.95 20.20 4.78
N ARG A 17 -9.63 21.43 5.23
CA ARG A 17 -10.59 22.30 5.97
C ARG A 17 -11.70 22.83 5.07
N ARG A 18 -11.39 23.26 3.83
CA ARG A 18 -12.37 23.71 2.85
C ARG A 18 -13.48 22.66 2.63
N ASN A 19 -13.13 21.41 2.82
CA ASN A 19 -14.05 20.29 2.66
C ASN A 19 -14.57 19.75 4.01
N GLY A 20 -14.50 20.53 5.09
CA GLY A 20 -15.10 20.23 6.38
C GLY A 20 -14.31 19.23 7.24
N GLY A 21 -13.06 18.90 6.87
CA GLY A 21 -12.21 17.96 7.61
C GLY A 21 -11.28 18.64 8.63
N ARG A 22 -10.72 17.83 9.52
CA ARG A 22 -9.62 18.21 10.42
C ARG A 22 -8.32 17.58 9.93
N LEU A 23 -7.22 18.34 10.04
CA LEU A 23 -5.88 17.87 9.64
C LEU A 23 -4.94 17.85 10.84
N ARG A 24 -4.21 16.75 11.00
CA ARG A 24 -3.03 16.62 11.84
C ARG A 24 -1.83 16.30 10.95
N VAL A 25 -0.71 17.00 11.15
CA VAL A 25 0.52 16.78 10.38
C VAL A 25 1.70 16.71 11.33
N GLU A 26 2.46 15.63 11.23
CA GLU A 26 3.70 15.41 11.96
C GLU A 26 4.81 15.13 10.92
N LEU A 27 5.84 15.98 10.90
CA LEU A 27 6.89 15.91 9.88
C LEU A 27 8.25 15.76 10.54
N GLY A 28 8.99 14.77 10.11
CA GLY A 28 10.37 14.54 10.46
C GLY A 28 11.33 15.56 9.86
N ARG A 29 12.61 15.31 10.02
CA ARG A 29 13.71 16.13 9.50
C ARG A 29 14.21 15.58 8.17
N GLY A 30 14.78 16.46 7.33
CA GLY A 30 15.42 16.02 6.08
C GLY A 30 14.48 15.48 5.01
N ILE A 31 13.17 15.69 5.14
CA ILE A 31 12.18 15.29 4.12
C ILE A 31 12.51 16.01 2.81
N HIS A 32 12.61 15.25 1.74
CA HIS A 32 12.86 15.75 0.38
C HIS A 32 11.65 15.49 -0.54
N PHE A 33 11.46 16.33 -1.52
CA PHE A 33 10.65 16.09 -2.71
C PHE A 33 11.15 16.95 -3.87
N GLU A 34 11.25 16.33 -5.03
CA GLU A 34 11.62 17.01 -6.28
C GLU A 34 10.50 17.98 -6.70
N SER A 35 9.25 17.53 -6.62
CA SER A 35 8.07 18.37 -6.72
C SER A 35 7.11 18.13 -5.56
N PRO A 36 6.46 19.21 -5.02
CA PRO A 36 5.49 19.04 -3.94
C PRO A 36 4.38 18.05 -4.31
N PRO A 37 4.04 17.08 -3.45
CA PRO A 37 2.95 16.17 -3.73
C PRO A 37 1.66 16.88 -4.10
N ARG A 38 0.98 16.41 -5.14
CA ARG A 38 -0.32 16.92 -5.54
C ARG A 38 -1.38 16.49 -4.55
N ILE A 39 -2.26 17.39 -4.16
CA ILE A 39 -3.33 17.10 -3.22
C ILE A 39 -4.66 17.22 -3.96
N ARG A 40 -5.50 16.21 -3.82
CA ARG A 40 -6.90 16.21 -4.24
C ARG A 40 -7.75 15.80 -3.05
N ALA A 41 -8.55 16.71 -2.54
CA ALA A 41 -9.56 16.40 -1.53
C ALA A 41 -10.90 16.24 -2.24
N LEU A 42 -11.39 15.01 -2.33
CA LEU A 42 -12.67 14.64 -2.94
C LEU A 42 -13.68 14.38 -1.82
N LEU A 43 -13.96 15.44 -1.05
CA LEU A 43 -14.78 15.34 0.13
C LEU A 43 -16.25 15.41 -0.27
N LYS A 44 -16.96 14.30 -0.22
CA LYS A 44 -18.41 14.31 -0.17
C LYS A 44 -18.82 14.48 1.29
N PRO A 45 -19.79 15.40 1.61
CA PRO A 45 -20.36 15.46 2.94
C PRO A 45 -20.95 14.09 3.28
N MET A 46 -20.48 13.46 4.35
CA MET A 46 -21.16 12.29 4.87
C MET A 46 -22.43 12.71 5.59
N LEU A 47 -23.48 11.92 5.42
CA LEU A 47 -24.64 11.92 6.30
C LEU A 47 -24.18 11.36 7.67
N GLY A 48 -23.81 12.24 8.59
CA GLY A 48 -23.40 11.88 9.96
C GLY A 48 -22.63 12.97 10.68
N ASP A 49 -22.74 13.00 12.01
CA ASP A 49 -22.21 14.07 12.89
C ASP A 49 -20.67 14.05 13.10
N ARG A 50 -19.90 13.20 12.44
CA ARG A 50 -18.46 13.12 12.67
C ARG A 50 -17.68 13.89 11.60
N THR A 51 -16.92 14.89 12.07
CA THR A 51 -15.96 15.61 11.22
C THR A 51 -14.84 14.66 10.80
N PRO A 52 -14.63 14.41 9.49
CA PRO A 52 -13.54 13.54 9.02
C PRO A 52 -12.18 14.09 9.46
N THR A 53 -11.31 13.19 9.89
CA THR A 53 -9.95 13.55 10.32
C THR A 53 -8.95 12.97 9.32
N THR A 54 -7.98 13.78 8.93
CA THR A 54 -6.83 13.33 8.14
C THR A 54 -5.57 13.51 8.98
N THR A 55 -4.81 12.43 9.15
CA THR A 55 -3.51 12.44 9.82
C THR A 55 -2.43 12.10 8.81
N VAL A 56 -1.41 12.94 8.71
CA VAL A 56 -0.25 12.71 7.83
C VAL A 56 1.01 12.76 8.69
N ARG A 57 1.71 11.62 8.78
CA ARG A 57 3.02 11.50 9.43
C ARG A 57 4.07 11.14 8.39
N ILE A 58 5.16 11.86 8.35
CA ILE A 58 6.27 11.61 7.43
C ILE A 58 7.56 11.58 8.25
N GLY A 59 8.24 10.44 8.26
CA GLY A 59 9.46 10.20 9.01
C GLY A 59 10.68 10.94 8.49
N ASP A 60 11.75 10.88 9.26
CA ASP A 60 13.02 11.54 8.95
C ASP A 60 13.62 11.00 7.64
N GLY A 61 14.15 11.88 6.80
CA GLY A 61 14.83 11.52 5.57
C GLY A 61 13.96 10.90 4.47
N ALA A 62 12.63 10.95 4.60
CA ALA A 62 11.74 10.46 3.55
C ALA A 62 11.90 11.31 2.27
N ASP A 63 11.89 10.63 1.11
CA ASP A 63 11.97 11.24 -0.22
C ASP A 63 10.72 10.94 -1.03
N LEU A 64 9.94 11.97 -1.31
CA LEU A 64 8.70 11.87 -2.06
C LEU A 64 8.88 12.27 -3.54
N GLY A 65 10.09 12.24 -4.05
CA GLY A 65 10.43 12.43 -5.46
C GLY A 65 9.58 13.43 -6.22
N ARG A 66 9.11 13.01 -7.38
CA ARG A 66 8.20 13.81 -8.23
C ARG A 66 6.85 13.10 -8.39
N ASP A 67 5.83 13.88 -8.77
CA ASP A 67 4.49 13.41 -9.19
C ASP A 67 3.76 12.50 -8.18
N VAL A 68 4.11 12.55 -6.91
CA VAL A 68 3.33 11.90 -5.85
C VAL A 68 1.98 12.61 -5.74
N THR A 69 0.89 11.84 -5.70
CA THR A 69 -0.47 12.37 -5.56
C THR A 69 -1.11 11.78 -4.32
N LEU A 70 -1.65 12.66 -3.45
CA LEU A 70 -2.44 12.29 -2.29
C LEU A 70 -3.90 12.67 -2.54
N GLU A 71 -4.75 11.68 -2.67
CA GLU A 71 -6.20 11.83 -2.77
C GLU A 71 -6.85 11.45 -1.45
N ILE A 72 -7.68 12.36 -0.92
CA ILE A 72 -8.34 12.19 0.38
C ILE A 72 -9.84 12.26 0.16
N TRP A 73 -10.54 11.23 0.59
CA TRP A 73 -12.00 11.15 0.53
C TRP A 73 -12.59 11.39 1.92
N ALA A 74 -13.66 12.18 2.00
CA ALA A 74 -14.30 12.50 3.29
C ALA A 74 -15.11 11.33 3.84
N GLN A 75 -14.45 10.31 4.28
CA GLN A 75 -15.11 9.20 4.96
C GLN A 75 -14.27 8.80 6.19
N GLY A 76 -14.69 9.21 7.38
CA GLY A 76 -14.06 8.76 8.62
C GLY A 76 -12.65 9.30 8.88
N GLU A 77 -11.76 8.44 9.35
CA GLU A 77 -10.38 8.76 9.65
C GLU A 77 -9.45 8.32 8.52
N ASN A 78 -8.73 9.27 7.95
CA ASN A 78 -7.73 9.03 6.92
C ASN A 78 -6.34 9.12 7.55
N VAL A 79 -5.51 8.09 7.39
CA VAL A 79 -4.15 8.07 7.92
C VAL A 79 -3.13 7.78 6.82
N LEU A 80 -2.15 8.65 6.65
CA LEU A 80 -0.93 8.38 5.91
C LEU A 80 0.24 8.43 6.87
N GLU A 81 0.97 7.33 6.98
CA GLU A 81 2.17 7.25 7.78
C GLU A 81 3.31 6.67 6.94
N LEU A 82 4.36 7.47 6.76
CA LEU A 82 5.57 7.08 6.06
C LEU A 82 6.72 7.06 7.06
N GLY A 83 7.33 5.92 7.25
CA GLY A 83 8.48 5.73 8.12
C GLY A 83 9.72 6.49 7.64
N PRO A 84 10.80 6.48 8.44
CA PRO A 84 12.05 7.11 8.08
C PRO A 84 12.63 6.54 6.78
N SER A 85 13.23 7.40 5.96
CA SER A 85 13.90 7.02 4.71
C SER A 85 13.01 6.25 3.71
N VAL A 86 11.69 6.38 3.80
CA VAL A 86 10.78 5.90 2.76
C VAL A 86 11.00 6.72 1.49
N THR A 87 11.07 6.03 0.36
CA THR A 87 11.18 6.68 -0.96
C THR A 87 9.97 6.37 -1.82
N MET A 88 9.44 7.39 -2.50
CA MET A 88 8.32 7.27 -3.44
C MET A 88 8.55 8.15 -4.65
N ASN A 89 8.16 7.67 -5.83
CA ASN A 89 8.19 8.47 -7.04
C ASN A 89 6.99 8.15 -7.92
N ALA A 90 6.28 9.17 -8.41
CA ALA A 90 5.08 9.06 -9.23
C ALA A 90 4.03 8.08 -8.67
N VAL A 91 3.83 8.09 -7.35
CA VAL A 91 2.91 7.22 -6.62
C VAL A 91 1.59 7.92 -6.38
N ARG A 92 0.48 7.21 -6.56
CA ARG A 92 -0.84 7.67 -6.20
C ARG A 92 -1.31 6.99 -4.91
N ILE A 93 -1.62 7.79 -3.90
CA ILE A 93 -2.15 7.36 -2.61
C ILE A 93 -3.59 7.82 -2.50
N GLU A 94 -4.53 6.89 -2.32
CA GLU A 94 -5.95 7.17 -2.12
C GLU A 94 -6.36 6.73 -0.71
N LEU A 95 -6.68 7.70 0.14
CA LEU A 95 -7.26 7.47 1.47
C LEU A 95 -8.77 7.66 1.40
N ARG A 96 -9.51 6.60 1.69
CA ARG A 96 -10.97 6.57 1.55
C ARG A 96 -11.66 6.21 2.88
N GLY A 97 -11.21 6.83 3.97
CA GLY A 97 -11.62 6.49 5.32
C GLY A 97 -10.75 5.40 5.94
N GLY A 98 -9.59 5.12 5.33
CA GLY A 98 -8.65 4.11 5.76
C GLY A 98 -7.25 4.64 5.99
N SER A 99 -6.31 3.71 6.17
CA SER A 99 -4.94 3.99 6.52
C SER A 99 -3.97 3.38 5.51
N VAL A 100 -2.94 4.14 5.14
CA VAL A 100 -1.75 3.66 4.43
C VAL A 100 -0.55 3.90 5.32
N ILE A 101 0.09 2.82 5.76
CA ILE A 101 1.26 2.84 6.64
C ILE A 101 2.39 2.15 5.91
N VAL A 102 3.53 2.84 5.76
CA VAL A 102 4.73 2.33 5.09
C VAL A 102 5.90 2.38 6.06
N GLY A 103 6.51 1.25 6.34
CA GLY A 103 7.66 1.11 7.24
C GLY A 103 8.94 1.72 6.68
N GLU A 104 9.92 1.87 7.56
CA GLU A 104 11.19 2.54 7.25
C GLU A 104 11.96 1.92 6.07
N LYS A 105 12.68 2.75 5.34
CA LYS A 105 13.56 2.32 4.22
C LYS A 105 12.83 1.54 3.10
N SER A 106 11.52 1.63 3.03
CA SER A 106 10.74 1.02 1.94
C SER A 106 10.71 1.93 0.73
N ASN A 107 10.69 1.30 -0.45
CA ASN A 107 10.74 2.00 -1.74
C ASN A 107 9.50 1.64 -2.57
N ILE A 108 8.67 2.64 -2.87
CA ILE A 108 7.49 2.50 -3.71
C ILE A 108 7.74 3.20 -5.03
N ARG A 109 7.79 2.43 -6.13
CA ARG A 109 8.18 2.94 -7.44
C ARG A 109 7.00 3.46 -8.27
N ASP A 110 7.38 4.06 -9.38
CA ASP A 110 6.53 4.84 -10.28
C ASP A 110 5.25 4.11 -10.72
N PHE A 111 4.18 4.88 -10.84
CA PHE A 111 2.85 4.45 -11.30
C PHE A 111 2.15 3.45 -10.37
N THR A 112 2.68 3.25 -9.17
CA THR A 112 2.02 2.43 -8.16
C THR A 112 0.84 3.16 -7.55
N VAL A 113 -0.25 2.43 -7.32
CA VAL A 113 -1.46 2.92 -6.64
C VAL A 113 -1.61 2.21 -5.31
N LEU A 114 -1.65 3.00 -4.24
CA LEU A 114 -1.99 2.56 -2.89
C LEU A 114 -3.36 3.11 -2.53
N LYS A 115 -4.39 2.25 -2.56
CA LYS A 115 -5.76 2.63 -2.24
C LYS A 115 -6.20 1.93 -0.97
N SER A 116 -6.74 2.69 -0.01
CA SER A 116 -7.19 2.14 1.26
C SER A 116 -8.51 2.73 1.72
N ASP A 117 -9.48 1.84 1.88
CA ASP A 117 -10.72 2.05 2.61
C ASP A 117 -10.63 1.46 4.04
N GLY A 118 -9.61 0.61 4.32
CA GLY A 118 -9.32 -0.07 5.57
C GLY A 118 -7.89 0.15 6.07
N MET A 119 -7.17 -0.92 6.39
CA MET A 119 -5.79 -0.88 6.89
C MET A 119 -4.81 -1.48 5.88
N LEU A 120 -4.14 -0.65 5.09
CA LEU A 120 -3.02 -1.05 4.24
C LEU A 120 -1.70 -0.81 4.97
N ARG A 121 -1.06 -1.88 5.40
CA ARG A 121 0.25 -1.86 6.06
C ARG A 121 1.32 -2.47 5.17
N ILE A 122 2.37 -1.72 4.92
CA ILE A 122 3.58 -2.15 4.23
C ILE A 122 4.72 -2.06 5.24
N GLY A 123 5.42 -3.15 5.49
CA GLY A 123 6.51 -3.26 6.45
C GLY A 123 7.73 -2.42 6.07
N SER A 124 8.82 -2.67 6.77
CA SER A 124 10.10 -1.99 6.57
C SER A 124 10.94 -2.69 5.50
N ARG A 125 11.75 -1.91 4.75
CA ARG A 125 12.65 -2.42 3.69
C ARG A 125 11.90 -3.21 2.61
N VAL A 126 10.67 -2.81 2.31
CA VAL A 126 9.85 -3.40 1.24
C VAL A 126 10.12 -2.68 -0.07
N LEU A 127 10.29 -3.45 -1.14
CA LEU A 127 10.32 -2.92 -2.50
C LEU A 127 8.98 -3.18 -3.19
N VAL A 128 8.25 -2.13 -3.52
CA VAL A 128 7.11 -2.20 -4.43
C VAL A 128 7.56 -1.63 -5.78
N SER A 129 7.65 -2.50 -6.79
CA SER A 129 8.15 -2.13 -8.11
C SER A 129 7.12 -1.34 -8.92
N PHE A 130 7.38 -1.14 -10.20
CA PHE A 130 6.58 -0.25 -11.06
C PHE A 130 5.17 -0.77 -11.29
N SER A 131 4.21 0.17 -11.35
CA SER A 131 2.83 -0.09 -11.78
C SER A 131 2.10 -1.15 -10.96
N CYS A 132 2.41 -1.27 -9.69
CA CYS A 132 1.68 -2.13 -8.76
C CYS A 132 0.36 -1.47 -8.32
N VAL A 133 -0.63 -2.30 -7.98
CA VAL A 133 -1.90 -1.85 -7.42
C VAL A 133 -2.18 -2.59 -6.12
N LEU A 134 -2.24 -1.85 -5.02
CA LEU A 134 -2.64 -2.37 -3.73
C LEU A 134 -3.99 -1.76 -3.36
N HIS A 135 -5.04 -2.56 -3.40
CA HIS A 135 -6.40 -2.13 -3.12
C HIS A 135 -6.91 -2.81 -1.87
N CYS A 136 -6.92 -2.06 -0.77
CA CYS A 136 -7.32 -2.50 0.55
C CYS A 136 -8.73 -1.99 0.87
N THR A 137 -9.64 -2.90 1.15
CA THR A 137 -11.00 -2.61 1.61
C THR A 137 -11.10 -2.76 3.13
N GLU A 138 -10.51 -3.79 3.71
CA GLU A 138 -10.49 -4.05 5.15
C GLU A 138 -9.06 -4.15 5.68
N GLU A 139 -8.26 -5.15 5.22
CA GLU A 139 -6.91 -5.34 5.70
C GLU A 139 -5.98 -5.99 4.67
N ILE A 140 -4.88 -5.31 4.38
CA ILE A 140 -3.73 -5.86 3.66
C ILE A 140 -2.48 -5.61 4.52
N GLU A 141 -1.78 -6.68 4.90
CA GLU A 141 -0.51 -6.61 5.59
C GLU A 141 0.60 -7.22 4.75
N ILE A 142 1.65 -6.44 4.48
CA ILE A 142 2.87 -6.87 3.80
C ILE A 142 4.02 -6.76 4.79
N GLY A 143 4.59 -7.90 5.17
CA GLY A 143 5.68 -7.98 6.13
C GLY A 143 6.99 -7.34 5.66
N ASP A 144 7.95 -7.27 6.56
CA ASP A 144 9.26 -6.67 6.28
C ASP A 144 10.04 -7.44 5.20
N PHE A 145 10.91 -6.72 4.49
CA PHE A 145 11.80 -7.26 3.45
C PHE A 145 11.07 -7.92 2.27
N CYS A 146 9.80 -7.67 2.09
CA CYS A 146 9.06 -8.18 0.94
C CYS A 146 9.43 -7.45 -0.35
N GLY A 147 9.23 -8.16 -1.48
CA GLY A 147 9.37 -7.61 -2.82
C GLY A 147 8.10 -7.85 -3.64
N LEU A 148 7.53 -6.79 -4.19
CA LEU A 148 6.49 -6.89 -5.20
C LEU A 148 7.09 -6.48 -6.55
N GLY A 149 7.15 -7.42 -7.49
CA GLY A 149 7.61 -7.18 -8.86
C GLY A 149 6.67 -6.25 -9.63
N GLU A 150 7.05 -5.90 -10.86
CA GLU A 150 6.26 -5.01 -11.70
C GLU A 150 4.87 -5.60 -11.97
N PHE A 151 3.86 -4.73 -12.01
CA PHE A 151 2.47 -5.07 -12.32
C PHE A 151 1.84 -6.08 -11.33
N VAL A 152 2.34 -6.16 -10.12
CA VAL A 152 1.69 -6.97 -9.07
C VAL A 152 0.42 -6.27 -8.61
N SER A 153 -0.65 -7.04 -8.48
CA SER A 153 -1.92 -6.62 -7.88
C SER A 153 -2.16 -7.36 -6.57
N VAL A 154 -2.51 -6.61 -5.51
CA VAL A 154 -2.92 -7.17 -4.22
C VAL A 154 -4.28 -6.59 -3.87
N THR A 155 -5.28 -7.45 -3.64
CA THR A 155 -6.63 -7.02 -3.26
C THR A 155 -7.24 -7.97 -2.22
N ASP A 156 -7.90 -7.40 -1.23
CA ASP A 156 -8.60 -8.11 -0.15
C ASP A 156 -10.11 -8.24 -0.40
N SER A 157 -10.59 -7.82 -1.58
CA SER A 157 -12.02 -7.80 -1.87
C SER A 157 -12.33 -8.11 -3.33
N ASP A 158 -13.47 -8.77 -3.55
CA ASP A 158 -14.09 -9.00 -4.85
C ASP A 158 -15.60 -8.78 -4.76
N HIS A 159 -16.25 -8.45 -5.88
CA HIS A 159 -17.70 -8.54 -5.95
C HIS A 159 -18.15 -10.00 -5.88
N ALA A 160 -19.17 -10.26 -5.08
CA ALA A 160 -19.82 -11.56 -5.10
C ALA A 160 -20.40 -11.81 -6.50
N VAL A 161 -20.19 -13.02 -7.01
CA VAL A 161 -20.71 -13.46 -8.30
C VAL A 161 -21.55 -14.71 -8.05
N ASP A 162 -22.88 -14.55 -7.97
CA ASP A 162 -23.81 -15.62 -7.61
C ASP A 162 -24.49 -16.27 -8.84
N GLY A 163 -24.18 -15.78 -10.04
CA GLY A 163 -24.77 -16.27 -11.30
C GLY A 163 -26.19 -15.76 -11.57
N SER A 164 -26.69 -14.83 -10.75
CA SER A 164 -27.99 -14.18 -10.98
C SER A 164 -27.91 -13.09 -12.04
N ASP A 165 -29.09 -12.58 -12.48
CA ASP A 165 -29.19 -11.43 -13.38
C ASP A 165 -28.90 -10.08 -12.67
N VAL A 166 -28.57 -10.07 -11.39
CA VAL A 166 -28.20 -8.86 -10.67
C VAL A 166 -26.84 -8.36 -11.17
N PRO A 167 -26.76 -7.11 -11.67
CA PRO A 167 -25.48 -6.54 -12.12
C PRO A 167 -24.40 -6.67 -11.05
N TYR A 168 -23.18 -7.09 -11.41
CA TYR A 168 -22.09 -7.34 -10.46
C TYR A 168 -21.82 -6.15 -9.51
N ALA A 169 -21.97 -4.93 -10.03
CA ALA A 169 -21.76 -3.71 -9.24
C ALA A 169 -22.84 -3.46 -8.16
N GLN A 170 -23.95 -4.20 -8.20
CA GLN A 170 -25.00 -4.18 -7.18
C GLN A 170 -24.92 -5.37 -6.22
N GLN A 171 -24.08 -6.34 -6.53
CA GLN A 171 -23.81 -7.46 -5.64
C GLN A 171 -22.87 -7.01 -4.50
N PRO A 172 -22.96 -7.62 -3.31
CA PRO A 172 -22.11 -7.24 -2.18
C PRO A 172 -20.63 -7.52 -2.46
N LEU A 173 -19.74 -6.78 -1.79
CA LEU A 173 -18.32 -7.14 -1.72
C LEU A 173 -18.14 -8.31 -0.76
N VAL A 174 -17.29 -9.24 -1.16
CA VAL A 174 -16.75 -10.28 -0.29
C VAL A 174 -15.34 -9.83 0.06
N VAL A 175 -15.07 -9.70 1.34
CA VAL A 175 -13.81 -9.16 1.86
C VAL A 175 -13.16 -10.18 2.77
N GLU A 176 -11.88 -10.46 2.57
CA GLU A 176 -11.07 -11.34 3.41
C GLU A 176 -9.64 -10.80 3.42
N PRO A 177 -8.99 -10.66 4.61
CA PRO A 177 -7.66 -10.10 4.73
C PRO A 177 -6.62 -10.77 3.84
N VAL A 178 -5.61 -10.01 3.41
CA VAL A 178 -4.43 -10.54 2.72
C VAL A 178 -3.21 -10.32 3.59
N LEU A 179 -2.51 -11.42 3.92
CA LEU A 179 -1.36 -11.41 4.82
C LEU A 179 -0.12 -11.97 4.11
N LEU A 180 0.89 -11.14 3.93
CA LEU A 180 2.22 -11.54 3.45
C LEU A 180 3.20 -11.46 4.60
N GLY A 181 3.75 -12.60 5.00
CA GLY A 181 4.77 -12.68 6.04
C GLY A 181 6.09 -12.04 5.59
N ARG A 182 7.10 -12.12 6.45
CA ARG A 182 8.41 -11.54 6.21
C ARG A 182 9.12 -12.18 5.02
N ASN A 183 9.83 -11.38 4.21
CA ASN A 183 10.68 -11.85 3.10
C ASN A 183 9.91 -12.66 2.05
N VAL A 184 8.71 -12.22 1.71
CA VAL A 184 7.92 -12.77 0.60
C VAL A 184 8.26 -12.03 -0.68
N LEU A 185 8.55 -12.76 -1.75
CA LEU A 185 8.71 -12.22 -3.09
C LEU A 185 7.50 -12.59 -3.95
N VAL A 186 6.74 -11.60 -4.37
CA VAL A 186 5.70 -11.77 -5.39
C VAL A 186 6.27 -11.30 -6.72
N SER A 187 6.55 -12.25 -7.63
CA SER A 187 7.16 -11.91 -8.92
C SER A 187 6.17 -11.19 -9.83
N ARG A 188 6.72 -10.49 -10.83
CA ARG A 188 5.98 -9.63 -11.75
C ARG A 188 4.73 -10.27 -12.35
N GLY A 189 3.73 -9.42 -12.60
CA GLY A 189 2.48 -9.81 -13.26
C GLY A 189 1.58 -10.73 -12.45
N SER A 190 1.92 -10.99 -11.18
CA SER A 190 1.14 -11.86 -10.31
C SER A 190 0.03 -11.08 -9.59
N ALA A 191 -1.04 -11.80 -9.25
CA ALA A 191 -2.13 -11.29 -8.43
C ALA A 191 -2.19 -12.06 -7.10
N VAL A 192 -2.38 -11.31 -6.00
CA VAL A 192 -2.67 -11.87 -4.68
C VAL A 192 -4.07 -11.41 -4.30
N LEU A 193 -4.97 -12.36 -4.15
CA LEU A 193 -6.39 -12.12 -3.97
C LEU A 193 -6.78 -12.31 -2.49
N ARG A 194 -7.98 -11.83 -2.17
CA ARG A 194 -8.58 -11.91 -0.82
C ARG A 194 -8.40 -13.28 -0.17
N GLY A 195 -8.20 -13.29 1.13
CA GLY A 195 -8.01 -14.48 1.96
C GLY A 195 -6.65 -15.16 1.80
N ALA A 196 -5.75 -14.64 0.96
CA ALA A 196 -4.42 -15.22 0.79
C ALA A 196 -3.53 -14.97 2.01
N THR A 197 -2.96 -16.03 2.58
CA THR A 197 -1.97 -15.95 3.64
C THR A 197 -0.68 -16.62 3.19
N LEU A 198 0.35 -15.81 2.94
CA LEU A 198 1.68 -16.27 2.58
C LEU A 198 2.60 -16.19 3.80
N ALA A 199 3.03 -17.33 4.32
CA ALA A 199 4.00 -17.34 5.40
C ALA A 199 5.37 -16.77 4.96
N GLN A 200 6.31 -16.67 5.86
CA GLN A 200 7.63 -16.09 5.56
C GLN A 200 8.43 -16.87 4.53
N ASN A 201 9.32 -16.17 3.79
CA ASN A 201 10.27 -16.76 2.83
C ASN A 201 9.60 -17.48 1.64
N ILE A 202 8.40 -17.07 1.26
CA ILE A 202 7.73 -17.58 0.06
C ILE A 202 8.17 -16.78 -1.17
N THR A 203 8.32 -17.48 -2.30
CA THR A 203 8.45 -16.86 -3.61
C THR A 203 7.25 -17.27 -4.48
N VAL A 204 6.50 -16.28 -4.94
CA VAL A 204 5.46 -16.47 -5.95
C VAL A 204 6.07 -16.29 -7.33
N ALA A 205 5.97 -17.32 -8.18
CA ALA A 205 6.45 -17.27 -9.56
C ALA A 205 5.69 -16.22 -10.38
N ALA A 206 6.35 -15.68 -11.42
CA ALA A 206 5.73 -14.67 -12.27
C ALA A 206 4.41 -15.14 -12.91
N ASN A 207 3.49 -14.19 -13.15
CA ASN A 207 2.18 -14.42 -13.76
C ASN A 207 1.33 -15.46 -13.03
N SER A 208 1.43 -15.53 -11.71
CA SER A 208 0.66 -16.44 -10.86
C SER A 208 -0.53 -15.72 -10.23
N VAL A 209 -1.57 -16.47 -9.89
CA VAL A 209 -2.73 -15.98 -9.14
C VAL A 209 -2.82 -16.73 -7.82
N VAL A 210 -2.50 -16.04 -6.72
CA VAL A 210 -2.66 -16.56 -5.36
C VAL A 210 -4.07 -16.26 -4.90
N THR A 211 -4.88 -17.30 -4.70
CA THR A 211 -6.24 -17.20 -4.18
C THR A 211 -6.27 -17.40 -2.67
N GLY A 212 -7.43 -17.25 -2.02
CA GLY A 212 -7.61 -17.43 -0.59
C GLY A 212 -7.16 -18.81 -0.12
N SER A 213 -5.93 -18.89 0.33
CA SER A 213 -5.29 -20.12 0.83
C SER A 213 -4.07 -19.77 1.69
N GLU A 214 -3.75 -20.65 2.62
CA GLU A 214 -2.55 -20.57 3.42
C GLU A 214 -1.40 -21.32 2.74
N HIS A 215 -0.23 -20.71 2.71
CA HIS A 215 0.98 -21.30 2.14
C HIS A 215 2.09 -21.31 3.18
N GLU A 216 2.66 -22.50 3.38
CA GLU A 216 3.73 -22.78 4.33
C GLU A 216 5.04 -22.05 4.01
N PRO A 217 5.89 -21.77 5.00
CA PRO A 217 7.14 -21.06 4.81
C PRO A 217 8.13 -21.73 3.86
N GLY A 218 8.91 -20.93 3.12
CA GLY A 218 10.04 -21.41 2.34
C GLY A 218 9.67 -22.15 1.06
N TRP A 219 8.53 -21.85 0.46
CA TRP A 219 8.11 -22.46 -0.80
C TRP A 219 8.23 -21.52 -2.00
N LEU A 220 8.57 -22.08 -3.14
CA LEU A 220 8.24 -21.52 -4.44
C LEU A 220 6.83 -22.04 -4.81
N ILE A 221 5.91 -21.10 -4.99
CA ILE A 221 4.54 -21.39 -5.43
C ILE A 221 4.29 -20.71 -6.79
N GLY A 222 3.33 -21.22 -7.57
CA GLY A 222 3.02 -20.59 -8.86
C GLY A 222 1.88 -21.25 -9.60
N GLY A 223 1.43 -20.61 -10.65
CA GLY A 223 0.30 -21.02 -11.49
C GLY A 223 -0.98 -20.23 -11.22
N THR A 224 -2.08 -20.62 -11.87
CA THR A 224 -3.40 -20.03 -11.76
C THR A 224 -4.46 -21.12 -11.58
N PRO A 225 -4.90 -21.41 -10.32
CA PRO A 225 -4.42 -20.85 -9.06
C PRO A 225 -3.01 -21.31 -8.70
N ALA A 226 -2.30 -20.53 -7.89
CA ALA A 226 -0.95 -20.84 -7.42
C ALA A 226 -0.95 -22.08 -6.52
N LYS A 227 0.03 -22.96 -6.77
CA LYS A 227 0.23 -24.18 -6.00
C LYS A 227 1.70 -24.33 -5.63
N PRO A 228 2.06 -25.08 -4.58
CA PRO A 228 3.44 -25.40 -4.27
C PRO A 228 4.15 -26.08 -5.45
N ILE A 229 5.33 -25.57 -5.83
CA ILE A 229 6.19 -26.13 -6.90
C ILE A 229 7.35 -26.87 -6.29
N LYS A 230 8.10 -26.21 -5.40
CA LYS A 230 9.22 -26.82 -4.67
C LYS A 230 9.52 -26.07 -3.38
N GLN A 231 10.04 -26.78 -2.40
CA GLN A 231 10.58 -26.18 -1.20
C GLN A 231 11.93 -25.52 -1.50
N LEU A 232 12.12 -24.30 -1.02
CA LEU A 232 13.35 -23.55 -1.18
C LEU A 232 14.33 -23.98 -0.07
N ALA A 233 15.53 -24.39 -0.45
CA ALA A 233 16.56 -24.68 0.53
C ALA A 233 17.05 -23.38 1.18
N ALA A 234 17.05 -23.34 2.51
CA ALA A 234 17.68 -22.26 3.24
C ALA A 234 19.20 -22.27 2.93
N ARG A 235 19.71 -21.22 2.31
CA ARG A 235 21.17 -21.06 2.16
C ARG A 235 21.69 -20.35 3.41
N PRO A 236 22.78 -20.82 4.04
CA PRO A 236 23.48 -20.03 5.05
C PRO A 236 23.95 -18.73 4.40
N GLN A 237 23.47 -17.60 4.86
CA GLN A 237 23.92 -16.32 4.32
C GLN A 237 24.49 -15.43 5.40
N ALA A 238 25.72 -14.96 5.12
CA ALA A 238 26.13 -13.64 5.51
C ALA A 238 25.68 -12.68 4.40
N VAL A 239 24.56 -11.97 4.57
CA VAL A 239 24.18 -10.85 3.69
C VAL A 239 24.11 -9.61 4.55
N ASP A 240 24.97 -8.66 4.19
CA ASP A 240 24.91 -7.30 4.71
C ASP A 240 23.53 -6.70 4.35
N ALA A 241 22.67 -6.52 5.34
CA ALA A 241 21.31 -6.03 5.15
C ALA A 241 21.25 -4.60 4.57
N ASP A 242 22.37 -3.91 4.51
CA ASP A 242 22.48 -2.55 3.98
C ASP A 242 22.76 -2.48 2.47
N ALA A 243 23.09 -3.60 1.82
CA ALA A 243 23.45 -3.63 0.40
C ALA A 243 22.23 -3.55 -0.57
N LEU A 244 21.00 -3.63 -0.08
CA LEU A 244 19.78 -3.58 -0.90
C LEU A 244 19.16 -2.18 -1.02
N ALA A 245 19.82 -1.15 -0.52
CA ALA A 245 19.31 0.23 -0.49
C ALA A 245 19.95 1.15 -1.56
N SER A 246 20.69 0.59 -2.52
CA SER A 246 21.32 1.35 -3.62
C SER A 246 20.53 1.27 -4.91
#